data_cdcffcbb436fe52e76dc45e57a99a768
#
_entry.id   cdcffcbb436fe52e76dc45e57a99a768
#
_cell.length_a   1.000
_cell.length_b   1.000
_cell.length_c   1.000
_cell.angle_alpha   90.00
_cell.angle_beta   90.00
_cell.angle_gamma   90.00
#
_symmetry.space_group_name_H-M   'P 1'
#
loop_
_entity.id
_entity.type
_entity.pdbx_description
1 polymer ?
#
loop_
_entity_poly.entity_id
_entity_poly.type
_entity_poly.pdbx_seq_one_letter_code
_entity_poly.pdbx_strand_id
1 'polypeptide(L)'
;DRQHYLNMRLDANTSNRILDFYLDSLDADHSLFLASEVEQYKKNYGATFGAALKAGDLSGPYLIHAQYRERLKQFYQFMLAELKKPQNLKQSNVYIETDREKAPYFNSVEEQHKHWQKMLVSQLINLNISKEEESAKQKALKDDPTLANGQDLTSPEDLTPVQTLTKRYTRQLERVSRVKSDDVLDKTLNAMMLTYDPHSNYFPPVDAMELNRQT
;
A
#
# COMPACT_ATOMS: atom_id res chain seq x y z
N ASP A 1 -19.62 10.32 19.82
CA ASP A 1 -20.93 9.92 19.28
C ASP A 1 -22.06 10.93 19.52
N ARG A 2 -22.17 11.49 20.73
CA ARG A 2 -23.30 12.39 21.09
C ARG A 2 -23.21 13.79 20.47
N GLN A 3 -22.07 14.18 19.97
CA GLN A 3 -21.80 15.52 19.42
C GLN A 3 -21.73 15.56 17.89
N HIS A 4 -21.75 14.40 17.21
CA HIS A 4 -21.70 14.37 15.75
C HIS A 4 -23.08 14.62 15.15
N TYR A 5 -23.17 15.57 14.23
CA TYR A 5 -24.46 16.01 13.66
C TYR A 5 -25.24 14.91 12.91
N LEU A 6 -24.57 13.87 12.38
CA LEU A 6 -25.21 12.76 11.67
C LEU A 6 -25.81 11.69 12.60
N ASN A 7 -25.52 11.72 13.92
CA ASN A 7 -26.06 10.80 14.92
C ASN A 7 -26.08 9.32 14.47
N MET A 8 -25.02 8.89 13.76
CA MET A 8 -24.95 7.58 13.11
C MET A 8 -24.92 6.45 14.14
N ARG A 9 -25.84 5.49 14.00
CA ARG A 9 -25.87 4.31 14.86
C ARG A 9 -24.82 3.29 14.38
N LEU A 10 -24.12 2.66 15.33
CA LEU A 10 -23.22 1.52 15.04
C LEU A 10 -24.05 0.25 14.86
N ASP A 11 -24.88 0.22 13.83
CA ASP A 11 -25.61 -0.96 13.39
C ASP A 11 -24.73 -1.88 12.53
N ALA A 12 -25.29 -3.00 12.06
CA ALA A 12 -24.57 -3.95 11.24
C ALA A 12 -24.08 -3.35 9.92
N ASN A 13 -24.83 -2.44 9.30
CA ASN A 13 -24.45 -1.79 8.05
C ASN A 13 -23.26 -0.84 8.25
N THR A 14 -23.32 0.00 9.29
CA THR A 14 -22.22 0.88 9.67
C THR A 14 -20.97 0.10 10.06
N SER A 15 -21.13 -1.01 10.80
CA SER A 15 -20.01 -1.91 11.16
C SER A 15 -19.33 -2.51 9.93
N ASN A 16 -20.11 -2.97 8.94
CA ASN A 16 -19.54 -3.48 7.68
C ASN A 16 -18.76 -2.39 6.93
N ARG A 17 -19.28 -1.16 6.86
CA ARG A 17 -18.56 -0.04 6.23
C ARG A 17 -17.25 0.29 6.93
N ILE A 18 -17.21 0.25 8.26
CA ILE A 18 -15.97 0.46 9.02
C ILE A 18 -14.96 -0.63 8.67
N LEU A 19 -15.39 -1.89 8.57
CA LEU A 19 -14.53 -2.99 8.18
C LEU A 19 -14.03 -2.83 6.74
N ASP A 20 -14.89 -2.42 5.80
CA ASP A 20 -14.49 -2.15 4.41
C ASP A 20 -13.40 -1.07 4.35
N PHE A 21 -13.60 0.09 4.99
CA PHE A 21 -12.58 1.14 5.07
C PHE A 21 -11.27 0.66 5.73
N TYR A 22 -11.37 -0.20 6.74
CA TYR A 22 -10.19 -0.78 7.36
C TYR A 22 -9.42 -1.69 6.41
N LEU A 23 -10.10 -2.56 5.66
CA LEU A 23 -9.49 -3.44 4.66
C LEU A 23 -8.86 -2.62 3.52
N ASP A 24 -9.56 -1.59 3.00
CA ASP A 24 -9.04 -0.70 1.97
C ASP A 24 -7.81 0.08 2.45
N SER A 25 -7.77 0.48 3.73
CA SER A 25 -6.59 1.15 4.32
C SER A 25 -5.35 0.25 4.39
N LEU A 26 -5.53 -1.07 4.35
CA LEU A 26 -4.46 -2.06 4.33
C LEU A 26 -4.08 -2.46 2.90
N ASP A 27 -5.05 -2.66 2.03
CA ASP A 27 -4.90 -3.21 0.68
C ASP A 27 -5.78 -2.46 -0.33
N ALA A 28 -5.47 -1.17 -0.54
CA ALA A 28 -6.24 -0.29 -1.42
C ALA A 28 -6.33 -0.79 -2.87
N ASP A 29 -5.30 -1.48 -3.36
CA ASP A 29 -5.26 -2.04 -4.72
C ASP A 29 -5.86 -3.44 -4.82
N HIS A 30 -6.41 -3.99 -3.74
CA HIS A 30 -6.96 -5.36 -3.68
C HIS A 30 -6.01 -6.42 -4.26
N SER A 31 -4.72 -6.27 -3.93
CA SER A 31 -3.64 -7.07 -4.52
C SER A 31 -2.94 -8.01 -3.54
N LEU A 32 -3.19 -7.86 -2.24
CA LEU A 32 -2.54 -8.63 -1.18
C LEU A 32 -3.45 -9.68 -0.56
N PHE A 33 -4.69 -9.33 -0.20
CA PHE A 33 -5.65 -10.30 0.30
C PHE A 33 -6.24 -11.14 -0.84
N LEU A 34 -6.70 -12.35 -0.49
CA LEU A 34 -7.55 -13.15 -1.35
C LEU A 34 -9.04 -12.89 -1.06
N ALA A 35 -9.90 -13.06 -2.06
CA ALA A 35 -11.35 -12.91 -1.92
C ALA A 35 -11.91 -13.76 -0.76
N SER A 36 -11.45 -15.00 -0.62
CA SER A 36 -11.87 -15.90 0.45
C SER A 36 -11.50 -15.40 1.86
N GLU A 37 -10.37 -14.68 2.01
CA GLU A 37 -9.98 -14.09 3.30
C GLU A 37 -10.89 -12.93 3.66
N VAL A 38 -11.14 -12.04 2.69
CA VAL A 38 -12.02 -10.88 2.87
C VAL A 38 -13.46 -11.32 3.19
N GLU A 39 -13.97 -12.33 2.49
CA GLU A 39 -15.29 -12.92 2.79
C GLU A 39 -15.35 -13.49 4.23
N GLN A 40 -14.27 -14.16 4.66
CA GLN A 40 -14.19 -14.69 6.02
C GLN A 40 -14.17 -13.56 7.06
N TYR A 41 -13.44 -12.44 6.81
CA TYR A 41 -13.45 -11.28 7.69
C TYR A 41 -14.84 -10.63 7.77
N LYS A 42 -15.50 -10.44 6.64
CA LYS A 42 -16.88 -9.91 6.59
C LYS A 42 -17.87 -10.81 7.32
N LYS A 43 -17.76 -12.09 7.16
CA LYS A 43 -18.60 -13.08 7.87
C LYS A 43 -18.38 -13.06 9.38
N ASN A 44 -17.11 -12.98 9.82
CA ASN A 44 -16.77 -13.12 11.25
C ASN A 44 -16.94 -11.81 12.02
N TYR A 45 -16.67 -10.68 11.38
CA TYR A 45 -16.58 -9.38 12.06
C TYR A 45 -17.55 -8.34 11.50
N GLY A 46 -17.98 -8.43 10.24
CA GLY A 46 -18.69 -7.36 9.54
C GLY A 46 -19.83 -6.74 10.34
N ALA A 47 -20.77 -7.55 10.83
CA ALA A 47 -21.93 -7.03 11.55
C ALA A 47 -21.61 -6.42 12.92
N THR A 48 -20.51 -6.79 13.54
CA THR A 48 -20.17 -6.43 14.95
C THR A 48 -18.92 -5.56 15.06
N PHE A 49 -18.20 -5.29 13.96
CA PHE A 49 -16.90 -4.62 13.98
C PHE A 49 -16.94 -3.27 14.72
N GLY A 50 -17.87 -2.40 14.34
CA GLY A 50 -18.01 -1.10 14.99
C GLY A 50 -18.40 -1.18 16.47
N ALA A 51 -19.26 -2.12 16.84
CA ALA A 51 -19.65 -2.34 18.24
C ALA A 51 -18.48 -2.87 19.08
N ALA A 52 -17.67 -3.78 18.54
CA ALA A 52 -16.46 -4.29 19.17
C ALA A 52 -15.46 -3.15 19.41
N LEU A 53 -15.20 -2.30 18.41
CA LEU A 53 -14.32 -1.13 18.54
C LEU A 53 -14.80 -0.16 19.62
N LYS A 54 -16.09 0.10 19.67
CA LYS A 54 -16.69 0.95 20.73
C LYS A 54 -16.51 0.37 22.14
N ALA A 55 -16.49 -0.97 22.24
CA ALA A 55 -16.23 -1.67 23.50
C ALA A 55 -14.72 -1.77 23.84
N GLY A 56 -13.83 -1.27 22.96
CA GLY A 56 -12.38 -1.38 23.11
C GLY A 56 -11.80 -2.73 22.68
N ASP A 57 -12.59 -3.59 22.01
CA ASP A 57 -12.12 -4.86 21.48
C ASP A 57 -11.48 -4.65 20.10
N LEU A 58 -10.16 -4.78 20.06
CA LEU A 58 -9.32 -4.67 18.87
C LEU A 58 -8.85 -6.02 18.34
N SER A 59 -9.38 -7.13 18.84
CA SER A 59 -8.95 -8.49 18.43
C SER A 59 -9.11 -8.73 16.94
N GLY A 60 -10.23 -8.30 16.34
CA GLY A 60 -10.46 -8.36 14.90
C GLY A 60 -9.44 -7.57 14.09
N PRO A 61 -9.27 -6.27 14.32
CA PRO A 61 -8.22 -5.47 13.69
C PRO A 61 -6.82 -6.07 13.78
N TYR A 62 -6.39 -6.52 14.95
CA TYR A 62 -5.08 -7.14 15.12
C TYR A 62 -4.92 -8.42 14.32
N LEU A 63 -5.94 -9.27 14.26
CA LEU A 63 -5.91 -10.52 13.49
C LEU A 63 -5.80 -10.23 11.99
N ILE A 64 -6.62 -9.32 11.47
CA ILE A 64 -6.59 -8.92 10.06
C ILE A 64 -5.24 -8.28 9.71
N HIS A 65 -4.72 -7.41 10.58
CA HIS A 65 -3.41 -6.78 10.37
C HIS A 65 -2.26 -7.79 10.40
N ALA A 66 -2.31 -8.80 11.27
CA ALA A 66 -1.31 -9.86 11.29
C ALA A 66 -1.28 -10.63 9.96
N GLN A 67 -2.45 -10.95 9.40
CA GLN A 67 -2.57 -11.59 8.09
C GLN A 67 -2.07 -10.66 6.95
N TYR A 68 -2.41 -9.37 7.00
CA TYR A 68 -1.88 -8.38 6.07
C TYR A 68 -0.34 -8.36 6.04
N ARG A 69 0.30 -8.38 7.21
CA ARG A 69 1.76 -8.44 7.31
C ARG A 69 2.34 -9.71 6.67
N GLU A 70 1.70 -10.86 6.88
CA GLU A 70 2.13 -12.11 6.23
C GLU A 70 1.96 -12.03 4.70
N ARG A 71 0.87 -11.42 4.20
CA ARG A 71 0.67 -11.20 2.77
C ARG A 71 1.71 -10.23 2.18
N LEU A 72 2.03 -9.14 2.86
CA LEU A 72 3.12 -8.24 2.45
C LEU A 72 4.48 -8.94 2.40
N LYS A 73 4.78 -9.78 3.39
CA LYS A 73 6.01 -10.56 3.41
C LYS A 73 6.08 -11.52 2.23
N GLN A 74 5.00 -12.24 1.95
CA GLN A 74 4.90 -13.14 0.78
C GLN A 74 5.09 -12.36 -0.52
N PHE A 75 4.46 -11.20 -0.66
CA PHE A 75 4.62 -10.31 -1.82
C PHE A 75 6.08 -9.93 -2.05
N TYR A 76 6.77 -9.38 -1.03
CA TYR A 76 8.17 -8.97 -1.20
C TYR A 76 9.11 -10.14 -1.43
N GLN A 77 8.86 -11.29 -0.78
CA GLN A 77 9.63 -12.52 -1.03
C GLN A 77 9.45 -13.02 -2.47
N PHE A 78 8.22 -13.01 -2.97
CA PHE A 78 7.92 -13.34 -4.37
C PHE A 78 8.64 -12.40 -5.33
N MET A 79 8.53 -11.08 -5.14
CA MET A 79 9.20 -10.08 -5.99
C MET A 79 10.71 -10.26 -6.00
N LEU A 80 11.34 -10.49 -4.85
CA LEU A 80 12.78 -10.75 -4.75
C LEU A 80 13.19 -12.06 -5.42
N ALA A 81 12.35 -13.09 -5.37
CA ALA A 81 12.59 -14.35 -6.06
C ALA A 81 12.49 -14.19 -7.59
N GLU A 82 11.46 -13.46 -8.06
CA GLU A 82 11.28 -13.17 -9.49
C GLU A 82 12.42 -12.32 -10.08
N LEU A 83 12.94 -11.33 -9.32
CA LEU A 83 14.08 -10.51 -9.76
C LEU A 83 15.37 -11.29 -10.02
N LYS A 84 15.51 -12.51 -9.46
CA LYS A 84 16.64 -13.39 -9.72
C LYS A 84 16.52 -14.14 -11.05
N LYS A 85 15.34 -14.15 -11.66
CA LYS A 85 15.08 -14.82 -12.92
C LYS A 85 15.32 -13.87 -14.10
N PRO A 86 15.67 -14.37 -15.29
CA PRO A 86 15.72 -13.56 -16.50
C PRO A 86 14.35 -12.96 -16.79
N GLN A 87 14.28 -11.63 -16.97
CA GLN A 87 13.03 -10.91 -17.24
C GLN A 87 12.92 -10.61 -18.75
N ASN A 88 11.81 -11.00 -19.37
CA ASN A 88 11.52 -10.62 -20.74
C ASN A 88 10.82 -9.26 -20.78
N LEU A 89 11.59 -8.19 -20.96
CA LEU A 89 11.10 -6.82 -21.00
C LEU A 89 10.59 -6.38 -22.39
N LYS A 90 10.72 -7.26 -23.41
CA LYS A 90 10.29 -6.98 -24.79
C LYS A 90 8.88 -7.48 -25.10
N GLN A 91 8.13 -7.91 -24.10
CA GLN A 91 6.75 -8.35 -24.32
C GLN A 91 5.87 -7.15 -24.70
N SER A 92 5.50 -7.06 -25.98
CA SER A 92 4.40 -6.22 -26.43
C SER A 92 3.07 -6.91 -26.03
N ASN A 93 2.07 -6.12 -25.61
CA ASN A 93 0.71 -6.57 -25.26
C ASN A 93 0.53 -7.19 -23.86
N VAL A 94 1.37 -6.85 -22.88
CA VAL A 94 1.08 -7.14 -21.48
C VAL A 94 0.34 -5.95 -20.87
N TYR A 95 -0.96 -6.11 -20.64
CA TYR A 95 -1.76 -5.11 -19.93
C TYR A 95 -1.70 -5.38 -18.43
N ILE A 96 -1.46 -4.33 -17.66
CA ILE A 96 -1.61 -4.31 -16.22
C ILE A 96 -2.70 -3.29 -15.86
N GLU A 97 -3.65 -3.72 -15.04
CA GLU A 97 -4.60 -2.82 -14.41
C GLU A 97 -3.89 -2.08 -13.28
N THR A 98 -3.66 -0.79 -13.46
CA THR A 98 -2.91 0.06 -12.52
C THR A 98 -3.81 0.67 -11.45
N ASP A 99 -5.09 0.90 -11.77
CA ASP A 99 -6.11 1.34 -10.83
C ASP A 99 -6.99 0.14 -10.46
N ARG A 100 -6.76 -0.39 -9.27
CA ARG A 100 -7.47 -1.56 -8.75
C ARG A 100 -8.33 -1.28 -7.52
N GLU A 101 -8.49 -0.01 -7.14
CA GLU A 101 -9.27 0.38 -5.96
C GLU A 101 -10.69 -0.23 -5.94
N LYS A 102 -11.30 -0.39 -7.14
CA LYS A 102 -12.64 -0.99 -7.29
C LYS A 102 -12.62 -2.40 -7.90
N ALA A 103 -11.45 -2.94 -8.17
CA ALA A 103 -11.33 -4.28 -8.74
C ALA A 103 -11.63 -5.35 -7.67
N PRO A 104 -12.14 -6.53 -8.06
CA PRO A 104 -12.31 -7.63 -7.12
C PRO A 104 -10.96 -8.13 -6.59
N TYR A 105 -10.96 -8.65 -5.37
CA TYR A 105 -9.84 -9.41 -4.83
C TYR A 105 -9.62 -10.68 -5.65
N PHE A 106 -8.37 -11.14 -5.72
CA PHE A 106 -8.03 -12.36 -6.45
C PHE A 106 -8.63 -13.60 -5.79
N ASN A 107 -9.13 -14.52 -6.62
CA ASN A 107 -9.72 -15.76 -6.12
C ASN A 107 -8.68 -16.83 -5.79
N SER A 108 -7.47 -16.72 -6.37
CA SER A 108 -6.39 -17.69 -6.14
C SER A 108 -5.02 -17.03 -6.04
N VAL A 109 -4.10 -17.74 -5.39
CA VAL A 109 -2.69 -17.34 -5.30
C VAL A 109 -2.04 -17.27 -6.68
N GLU A 110 -2.45 -18.14 -7.61
CA GLU A 110 -1.94 -18.16 -8.98
C GLU A 110 -2.30 -16.89 -9.76
N GLU A 111 -3.56 -16.43 -9.64
CA GLU A 111 -4.00 -15.17 -10.24
C GLU A 111 -3.24 -13.98 -9.64
N GLN A 112 -3.11 -13.97 -8.32
CA GLN A 112 -2.38 -12.94 -7.58
C GLN A 112 -0.90 -12.89 -8.00
N HIS A 113 -0.22 -14.03 -8.08
CA HIS A 113 1.17 -14.13 -8.52
C HIS A 113 1.36 -13.67 -9.98
N LYS A 114 0.42 -14.01 -10.88
CA LYS A 114 0.44 -13.49 -12.27
C LYS A 114 0.33 -11.96 -12.30
N HIS A 115 -0.50 -11.39 -11.46
CA HIS A 115 -0.61 -9.93 -11.34
C HIS A 115 0.70 -9.32 -10.80
N TRP A 116 1.25 -9.84 -9.72
CA TRP A 116 2.51 -9.38 -9.16
C TRP A 116 3.67 -9.46 -10.16
N GLN A 117 3.71 -10.53 -10.96
CA GLN A 117 4.71 -10.67 -12.01
C GLN A 117 4.59 -9.58 -13.09
N LYS A 118 3.35 -9.25 -13.51
CA LYS A 118 3.11 -8.13 -14.42
C LYS A 118 3.51 -6.79 -13.80
N MET A 119 3.21 -6.57 -12.52
CA MET A 119 3.66 -5.37 -11.78
C MET A 119 5.17 -5.24 -11.80
N LEU A 120 5.90 -6.34 -11.54
CA LEU A 120 7.35 -6.35 -11.56
C LEU A 120 7.91 -5.97 -12.92
N VAL A 121 7.40 -6.59 -13.99
CA VAL A 121 7.81 -6.27 -15.37
C VAL A 121 7.56 -4.81 -15.70
N SER A 122 6.37 -4.28 -15.35
CA SER A 122 6.03 -2.86 -15.55
C SER A 122 7.00 -1.93 -14.82
N GLN A 123 7.33 -2.22 -13.56
CA GLN A 123 8.29 -1.41 -12.80
C GLN A 123 9.70 -1.45 -13.40
N LEU A 124 10.15 -2.61 -13.87
CA LEU A 124 11.44 -2.74 -14.55
C LEU A 124 11.49 -1.96 -15.86
N ILE A 125 10.42 -2.00 -16.65
CA ILE A 125 10.30 -1.22 -17.90
C ILE A 125 10.38 0.28 -17.58
N ASN A 126 9.59 0.76 -16.63
CA ASN A 126 9.58 2.17 -16.25
C ASN A 126 10.95 2.66 -15.76
N LEU A 127 11.64 1.86 -14.94
CA LEU A 127 12.99 2.18 -14.48
C LEU A 127 14.03 2.18 -15.63
N ASN A 128 13.90 1.29 -16.62
CA ASN A 128 14.76 1.32 -17.80
C ASN A 128 14.54 2.59 -18.61
N ILE A 129 13.28 2.97 -18.88
CA ILE A 129 12.94 4.19 -19.61
C ILE A 129 13.51 5.42 -18.88
N SER A 130 13.27 5.53 -17.57
CA SER A 130 13.79 6.65 -16.77
C SER A 130 15.32 6.72 -16.79
N LYS A 131 16.01 5.58 -16.76
CA LYS A 131 17.47 5.53 -16.84
C LYS A 131 17.99 5.94 -18.23
N GLU A 132 17.31 5.52 -19.29
CA GLU A 132 17.64 5.94 -20.67
C GLU A 132 17.46 7.46 -20.85
N GLU A 133 16.35 8.01 -20.36
CA GLU A 133 16.08 9.46 -20.40
C GLU A 133 17.11 10.26 -19.60
N GLU A 134 17.49 9.79 -18.42
CA GLU A 134 18.52 10.43 -17.60
C GLU A 134 19.88 10.40 -18.28
N SER A 135 20.24 9.25 -18.85
CA SER A 135 21.48 9.10 -19.61
C SER A 135 21.53 10.01 -20.84
N ALA A 136 20.41 10.16 -21.55
CA ALA A 136 20.28 11.08 -22.68
C ALA A 136 20.43 12.55 -22.24
N LYS A 137 19.80 12.94 -21.12
CA LYS A 137 19.94 14.28 -20.53
C LYS A 137 21.38 14.59 -20.13
N GLN A 138 22.04 13.65 -19.44
CA GLN A 138 23.45 13.81 -19.05
C GLN A 138 24.38 13.96 -20.25
N LYS A 139 24.11 13.21 -21.33
CA LYS A 139 24.86 13.34 -22.59
C LYS A 139 24.66 14.73 -23.23
N ALA A 140 23.40 15.18 -23.33
CA ALA A 140 23.08 16.51 -23.85
C ALA A 140 23.73 17.64 -23.05
N LEU A 141 23.77 17.55 -21.71
CA LEU A 141 24.42 18.49 -20.80
C LEU A 141 25.96 18.50 -20.95
N LYS A 142 26.57 17.35 -21.29
CA LYS A 142 28.00 17.27 -21.59
C LYS A 142 28.33 17.92 -22.94
N ASP A 143 27.42 17.77 -23.92
CA ASP A 143 27.60 18.35 -25.27
C ASP A 143 27.33 19.86 -25.28
N ASP A 144 26.42 20.37 -24.42
CA ASP A 144 26.14 21.82 -24.23
C ASP A 144 25.95 22.14 -22.73
N PRO A 145 27.03 22.60 -22.06
CA PRO A 145 26.99 22.96 -20.63
C PRO A 145 26.06 24.13 -20.28
N THR A 146 25.63 24.93 -21.27
CA THR A 146 24.73 26.08 -21.03
C THR A 146 23.30 25.61 -20.62
N LEU A 147 22.97 24.37 -20.88
CA LEU A 147 21.70 23.76 -20.50
C LEU A 147 21.61 23.38 -19.00
N ALA A 148 22.72 23.46 -18.29
CA ALA A 148 22.84 23.05 -16.89
C ALA A 148 22.33 24.11 -15.89
N ASN A 149 21.12 24.59 -15.99
CA ASN A 149 20.45 25.59 -15.12
C ASN A 149 20.63 25.38 -13.60
N GLY A 150 21.88 25.27 -13.10
CA GLY A 150 22.19 25.11 -11.68
C GLY A 150 21.76 23.79 -11.05
N GLN A 151 21.42 22.78 -11.84
CA GLN A 151 21.08 21.43 -11.34
C GLN A 151 22.35 20.72 -10.89
N ASP A 152 22.33 20.27 -9.63
CA ASP A 152 23.39 19.48 -9.03
C ASP A 152 23.54 18.15 -9.78
N LEU A 153 24.66 17.97 -10.47
CA LEU A 153 25.00 16.77 -11.26
C LEU A 153 25.47 15.60 -10.38
N THR A 154 25.08 15.55 -9.11
CA THR A 154 25.35 14.37 -8.28
C THR A 154 24.62 13.19 -8.87
N SER A 155 25.36 12.35 -9.58
CA SER A 155 24.87 11.12 -10.17
C SER A 155 24.29 10.22 -9.08
N PRO A 156 23.00 9.82 -9.15
CA PRO A 156 22.49 8.76 -8.30
C PRO A 156 23.34 7.52 -8.48
N GLU A 157 23.47 6.68 -7.42
CA GLU A 157 24.17 5.40 -7.52
C GLU A 157 23.83 4.71 -8.86
N ASP A 158 24.83 4.34 -9.64
CA ASP A 158 24.66 3.74 -10.98
C ASP A 158 24.15 2.29 -10.91
N LEU A 159 23.00 2.15 -10.22
CA LEU A 159 22.34 0.88 -10.01
C LEU A 159 21.55 0.48 -11.28
N THR A 160 21.58 -0.79 -11.62
CA THR A 160 20.66 -1.33 -12.63
C THR A 160 19.22 -1.31 -12.09
N PRO A 161 18.18 -1.31 -12.95
CA PRO A 161 16.79 -1.41 -12.53
C PRO A 161 16.51 -2.59 -11.60
N VAL A 162 17.13 -3.74 -11.86
CA VAL A 162 17.04 -4.94 -11.01
C VAL A 162 17.65 -4.68 -9.63
N GLN A 163 18.83 -4.06 -9.56
CA GLN A 163 19.47 -3.71 -8.29
C GLN A 163 18.64 -2.67 -7.50
N THR A 164 18.07 -1.69 -8.18
CA THR A 164 17.19 -0.67 -7.58
C THR A 164 15.97 -1.32 -6.94
N LEU A 165 15.26 -2.20 -7.65
CA LEU A 165 14.10 -2.91 -7.10
C LEU A 165 14.49 -3.87 -6.00
N THR A 166 15.62 -4.59 -6.14
CA THR A 166 16.13 -5.48 -5.09
C THR A 166 16.38 -4.71 -3.79
N LYS A 167 17.09 -3.58 -3.86
CA LYS A 167 17.35 -2.71 -2.69
C LYS A 167 16.05 -2.20 -2.08
N ARG A 168 15.07 -1.77 -2.92
CA ARG A 168 13.76 -1.29 -2.49
C ARG A 168 12.97 -2.37 -1.77
N TYR A 169 12.79 -3.54 -2.37
CA TYR A 169 11.99 -4.62 -1.79
C TYR A 169 12.62 -5.24 -0.55
N THR A 170 13.95 -5.35 -0.51
CA THR A 170 14.67 -5.80 0.71
C THR A 170 14.39 -4.86 1.88
N ARG A 171 14.49 -3.54 1.68
CA ARG A 171 14.18 -2.55 2.72
C ARG A 171 12.72 -2.61 3.17
N GLN A 172 11.77 -2.81 2.23
CA GLN A 172 10.35 -2.93 2.57
C GLN A 172 10.08 -4.21 3.37
N LEU A 173 10.68 -5.34 2.97
CA LEU A 173 10.57 -6.60 3.70
C LEU A 173 11.07 -6.47 5.15
N GLU A 174 12.20 -5.77 5.35
CA GLU A 174 12.71 -5.47 6.70
C GLU A 174 11.75 -4.59 7.50
N ARG A 175 11.09 -3.60 6.85
CA ARG A 175 10.11 -2.74 7.51
C ARG A 175 8.88 -3.51 7.96
N VAL A 176 8.39 -4.47 7.17
CA VAL A 176 7.24 -5.31 7.54
C VAL A 176 7.44 -5.98 8.91
N SER A 177 8.70 -6.35 9.25
CA SER A 177 9.02 -6.96 10.54
C SER A 177 8.97 -5.98 11.72
N ARG A 178 9.02 -4.66 11.46
CA ARG A 178 9.15 -3.60 12.48
C ARG A 178 7.84 -2.85 12.75
N VAL A 179 6.74 -3.23 12.10
CA VAL A 179 5.43 -2.56 12.28
C VAL A 179 4.99 -2.65 13.73
N LYS A 180 4.62 -1.52 14.32
CA LYS A 180 4.20 -1.41 15.71
C LYS A 180 2.71 -1.67 15.87
N SER A 181 2.28 -2.01 17.08
CA SER A 181 0.87 -2.18 17.44
C SER A 181 0.05 -0.89 17.28
N ASP A 182 0.69 0.26 17.45
CA ASP A 182 0.03 1.57 17.37
C ASP A 182 -0.52 1.84 15.96
N ASP A 183 0.18 1.34 14.90
CA ASP A 183 -0.29 1.45 13.51
C ASP A 183 -1.66 0.77 13.28
N VAL A 184 -1.97 -0.29 14.04
CA VAL A 184 -3.26 -0.99 13.95
C VAL A 184 -4.37 -0.11 14.51
N LEU A 185 -4.12 0.50 15.67
CA LEU A 185 -5.08 1.40 16.33
C LEU A 185 -5.38 2.60 15.44
N ASP A 186 -4.35 3.25 14.92
CA ASP A 186 -4.48 4.45 14.08
C ASP A 186 -5.30 4.17 12.82
N LYS A 187 -4.99 3.09 12.10
CA LYS A 187 -5.77 2.66 10.91
C LYS A 187 -7.22 2.33 11.26
N THR A 188 -7.43 1.67 12.39
CA THR A 188 -8.78 1.29 12.85
C THR A 188 -9.62 2.51 13.19
N LEU A 189 -9.06 3.47 13.93
CA LEU A 189 -9.73 4.70 14.28
C LEU A 189 -9.99 5.57 13.05
N ASN A 190 -9.05 5.65 12.11
CA ASN A 190 -9.27 6.36 10.84
C ASN A 190 -10.41 5.73 10.03
N ALA A 191 -10.48 4.40 9.90
CA ALA A 191 -11.57 3.71 9.22
C ALA A 191 -12.93 4.02 9.88
N MET A 192 -12.97 4.10 11.21
CA MET A 192 -14.16 4.50 11.94
C MET A 192 -14.53 5.96 11.66
N MET A 193 -13.57 6.88 11.68
CA MET A 193 -13.81 8.32 11.43
C MET A 193 -14.31 8.58 10.01
N LEU A 194 -13.72 7.96 9.00
CA LEU A 194 -14.14 8.06 7.59
C LEU A 194 -15.59 7.59 7.36
N THR A 195 -16.09 6.70 8.21
CA THR A 195 -17.49 6.25 8.12
C THR A 195 -18.47 7.34 8.55
N TYR A 196 -18.05 8.23 9.47
CA TYR A 196 -18.85 9.35 9.93
C TYR A 196 -18.75 10.57 9.00
N ASP A 197 -17.54 10.89 8.56
CA ASP A 197 -17.27 12.01 7.66
C ASP A 197 -16.03 11.70 6.79
N PRO A 198 -16.15 11.72 5.44
CA PRO A 198 -15.04 11.48 4.54
C PRO A 198 -13.84 12.43 4.70
N HIS A 199 -14.01 13.57 5.37
CA HIS A 199 -12.96 14.56 5.61
C HIS A 199 -12.37 14.48 7.03
N SER A 200 -12.86 13.57 7.87
CA SER A 200 -12.36 13.38 9.23
C SER A 200 -11.21 12.39 9.28
N ASN A 201 -10.11 12.78 9.93
CA ASN A 201 -8.97 11.93 10.21
C ASN A 201 -8.70 11.84 11.70
N TYR A 202 -8.27 10.70 12.16
CA TYR A 202 -7.71 10.53 13.50
C TYR A 202 -6.23 10.94 13.48
N PHE A 203 -5.87 11.81 14.42
CA PHE A 203 -4.47 12.19 14.66
C PHE A 203 -4.02 11.59 15.98
N PRO A 204 -2.98 10.75 15.99
CA PRO A 204 -2.36 10.27 17.22
C PRO A 204 -1.97 11.45 18.14
N PRO A 205 -1.96 11.28 19.45
CA PRO A 205 -1.63 12.38 20.38
C PRO A 205 -0.28 13.04 20.12
N VAL A 206 0.70 12.30 19.61
CA VAL A 206 2.03 12.82 19.25
C VAL A 206 1.93 13.78 18.06
N ASP A 207 1.21 13.39 17.01
CA ASP A 207 1.04 14.18 15.78
C ASP A 207 0.15 15.41 16.04
N ALA A 208 -0.85 15.28 16.91
CA ALA A 208 -1.69 16.40 17.35
C ALA A 208 -0.89 17.46 18.11
N MET A 209 0.12 17.06 18.91
CA MET A 209 1.02 17.98 19.60
C MET A 209 1.95 18.73 18.64
N GLU A 210 2.41 18.07 17.57
CA GLU A 210 3.23 18.72 16.54
C GLU A 210 2.43 19.71 15.70
N LEU A 211 1.19 19.37 15.34
CA LEU A 211 0.29 20.28 14.63
C LEU A 211 0.01 21.55 15.43
N ASN A 212 -0.24 21.43 16.74
CA ASN A 212 -0.46 22.57 17.64
C ASN A 212 0.79 23.42 17.90
N ARG A 213 2.01 22.95 17.54
CA ARG A 213 3.24 23.74 17.62
C ARG A 213 3.50 24.57 16.37
N GLN A 214 2.82 24.26 15.27
CA GLN A 214 2.98 24.93 13.97
C GLN A 214 1.91 26.01 13.73
N THR A 215 0.92 26.11 14.61
CA THR A 215 -0.11 27.18 14.68
C THR A 215 0.19 28.15 15.80
#